data_14fcee71be36075d388273cc12891a50
#
_entry.id   14fcee71be36075d388273cc12891a50
#
_cell.length_a   1.000
_cell.length_b   1.000
_cell.length_c   1.000
_cell.angle_alpha   90.00
_cell.angle_beta   90.00
_cell.angle_gamma   90.00
#
_symmetry.space_group_name_H-M   'P 1'
#
loop_
_entity.id
_entity.type
_entity.pdbx_description
1 polymer ?
#
loop_
_entity_poly.entity_id
_entity_poly.type
_entity_poly.pdbx_seq_one_letter_code
_entity_poly.pdbx_strand_id
1 'polypeptide(L)'
;MNMQTRIQEKFRALFGEDGILYASAGRINLIGEHTDYNGGYVFPGAIDCGIVAAIRLNGTDKVNVCSLDYDECCSFGLREEDAPEKAWARYVFGVCRETLKRGGKVDGFNAVFAGDVPLGAGLSSSAALESCFAFALNDLFANGIDKFELARIGQSTEHNYCGVKCGIMDQFASIFGQEGKLIRLNCKTMEYKYFPFHPEGYRLVLIDSCVKHELASSAYNKRRASCENAAAAIRKNHPEVEFLSDAKRVWLDEVRADIPEEDFLRAEYVIGEVQRVLDVCDALERGDYETVGEMMYQTHFGMSRLYEVSCEELDFLNKLARKMDVTGSRVMGGGFGGCTINLVRNELYDSFIAAAKKEFEARFGHAPKVYDVVISDGARRL
;
A
#
# COMPACT_ATOMS: atom_id res chain seq x y z
N MET A 1 15.72 23.29 3.07
CA MET A 1 15.78 22.95 1.64
C MET A 1 14.75 21.88 1.40
N ASN A 2 13.85 22.05 0.45
CA ASN A 2 12.82 21.04 0.15
C ASN A 2 13.44 19.83 -0.57
N MET A 3 12.70 18.71 -0.61
CA MET A 3 13.17 17.44 -1.19
C MET A 3 13.53 17.57 -2.68
N GLN A 4 12.72 18.24 -3.47
CA GLN A 4 12.97 18.47 -4.91
C GLN A 4 14.30 19.19 -5.16
N THR A 5 14.59 20.26 -4.39
CA THR A 5 15.85 21.01 -4.49
C THR A 5 17.06 20.11 -4.16
N ARG A 6 16.99 19.31 -3.09
CA ARG A 6 18.06 18.37 -2.71
C ARG A 6 18.34 17.34 -3.81
N ILE A 7 17.29 16.81 -4.42
CA ILE A 7 17.37 15.84 -5.51
C ILE A 7 18.04 16.48 -6.74
N GLN A 8 17.60 17.66 -7.14
CA GLN A 8 18.18 18.37 -8.31
C GLN A 8 19.63 18.77 -8.09
N GLU A 9 19.99 19.25 -6.91
CA GLU A 9 21.40 19.58 -6.59
C GLU A 9 22.30 18.34 -6.66
N LYS A 10 21.86 17.22 -6.11
CA LYS A 10 22.61 15.95 -6.19
C LYS A 10 22.67 15.44 -7.63
N PHE A 11 21.57 15.54 -8.39
CA PHE A 11 21.52 15.14 -9.78
C PHE A 11 22.53 15.96 -10.62
N ARG A 12 22.51 17.28 -10.46
CA ARG A 12 23.45 18.18 -11.14
C ARG A 12 24.90 17.93 -10.75
N ALA A 13 25.17 17.65 -9.48
CA ALA A 13 26.52 17.33 -9.00
C ALA A 13 27.05 16.02 -9.58
N LEU A 14 26.20 15.03 -9.84
CA LEU A 14 26.60 13.72 -10.39
C LEU A 14 26.68 13.72 -11.91
N PHE A 15 25.77 14.43 -12.60
CA PHE A 15 25.54 14.28 -14.03
C PHE A 15 25.69 15.58 -14.82
N GLY A 16 25.97 16.72 -14.17
CA GLY A 16 26.31 18.00 -14.82
C GLY A 16 25.13 18.82 -15.32
N GLU A 17 23.90 18.32 -15.21
CA GLU A 17 22.67 18.98 -15.69
C GLU A 17 21.48 18.64 -14.80
N ASP A 18 20.32 19.24 -15.05
CA ASP A 18 19.08 18.96 -14.31
C ASP A 18 18.31 17.78 -14.90
N GLY A 19 17.72 16.98 -14.03
CA GLY A 19 16.74 15.95 -14.41
C GLY A 19 15.32 16.48 -14.47
N ILE A 20 14.45 15.78 -15.20
CA ILE A 20 13.02 16.03 -15.17
C ILE A 20 12.47 15.43 -13.87
N LEU A 21 11.68 16.21 -13.14
CA LEU A 21 11.11 15.77 -11.86
C LEU A 21 9.79 15.02 -12.06
N TYR A 22 9.72 13.87 -11.41
CA TYR A 22 8.53 13.04 -11.29
C TYR A 22 8.24 12.76 -9.82
N ALA A 23 6.97 12.59 -9.50
CA ALA A 23 6.55 12.21 -8.15
C ALA A 23 5.52 11.09 -8.20
N SER A 24 5.48 10.29 -7.17
CA SER A 24 4.40 9.33 -6.91
C SER A 24 4.16 9.23 -5.42
N ALA A 25 2.92 9.05 -5.04
CA ALA A 25 2.46 9.02 -3.66
C ALA A 25 2.55 7.62 -3.04
N GLY A 26 2.80 7.56 -1.73
CA GLY A 26 2.40 6.45 -0.91
C GLY A 26 0.87 6.38 -0.80
N ARG A 27 0.36 5.40 -0.05
CA ARG A 27 -1.09 5.26 0.12
C ARG A 27 -1.48 4.94 1.56
N ILE A 28 -2.68 5.36 1.93
CA ILE A 28 -3.44 4.68 2.97
C ILE A 28 -4.46 3.73 2.32
N ASN A 29 -5.01 2.82 3.10
CA ASN A 29 -6.23 2.12 2.75
C ASN A 29 -7.23 2.36 3.88
N LEU A 30 -8.42 2.89 3.63
CA LEU A 30 -9.36 3.16 4.70
C LEU A 30 -9.98 1.88 5.24
N ILE A 31 -10.25 0.90 4.37
CA ILE A 31 -10.79 -0.42 4.69
C ILE A 31 -10.58 -1.39 3.51
N GLY A 32 -10.61 -2.72 3.74
CA GLY A 32 -10.42 -3.71 2.68
C GLY A 32 -9.00 -4.27 2.65
N GLU A 33 -8.43 -4.58 3.82
CA GLU A 33 -7.10 -5.19 3.89
C GLU A 33 -7.15 -6.67 3.52
N HIS A 34 -6.14 -7.12 2.74
CA HIS A 34 -6.00 -8.50 2.26
C HIS A 34 -7.12 -9.00 1.34
N THR A 35 -7.96 -8.11 0.81
CA THR A 35 -9.02 -8.46 -0.12
C THR A 35 -8.58 -8.39 -1.58
N ASP A 36 -7.54 -7.63 -1.91
CA ASP A 36 -7.08 -7.34 -3.27
C ASP A 36 -6.64 -8.60 -4.04
N TYR A 37 -5.78 -9.43 -3.47
CA TYR A 37 -5.36 -10.70 -4.07
C TYR A 37 -6.43 -11.81 -3.96
N ASN A 38 -7.53 -11.53 -3.29
CA ASN A 38 -8.73 -12.36 -3.21
C ASN A 38 -9.86 -11.88 -4.15
N GLY A 39 -9.55 -10.98 -5.09
CA GLY A 39 -10.52 -10.42 -6.05
C GLY A 39 -11.58 -9.51 -5.44
N GLY A 40 -11.37 -9.07 -4.17
CA GLY A 40 -12.33 -8.26 -3.43
C GLY A 40 -12.21 -6.76 -3.68
N TYR A 41 -12.95 -6.00 -2.88
CA TYR A 41 -12.90 -4.54 -2.90
C TYR A 41 -11.83 -4.03 -1.94
N VAL A 42 -11.14 -2.96 -2.34
CA VAL A 42 -10.26 -2.14 -1.51
C VAL A 42 -10.70 -0.69 -1.57
N PHE A 43 -10.28 0.12 -0.58
CA PHE A 43 -10.70 1.51 -0.50
C PHE A 43 -9.53 2.46 -0.15
N PRO A 44 -8.47 2.47 -0.99
CA PRO A 44 -7.29 3.29 -0.75
C PRO A 44 -7.46 4.76 -1.17
N GLY A 45 -6.51 5.58 -0.69
CA GLY A 45 -6.25 6.92 -1.17
C GLY A 45 -4.75 7.18 -1.23
N ALA A 46 -4.29 7.86 -2.28
CA ALA A 46 -2.93 8.38 -2.34
C ALA A 46 -2.73 9.47 -1.29
N ILE A 47 -1.53 9.59 -0.71
CA ILE A 47 -1.23 10.56 0.34
C ILE A 47 -0.15 11.54 -0.09
N ASP A 48 0.01 12.63 0.65
CA ASP A 48 0.98 13.69 0.37
C ASP A 48 2.45 13.29 0.60
N CYS A 49 2.70 12.18 1.31
CA CYS A 49 4.04 11.57 1.37
C CYS A 49 4.27 10.65 0.18
N GLY A 50 5.48 10.68 -0.39
CA GLY A 50 5.76 9.91 -1.61
C GLY A 50 7.23 9.79 -1.95
N ILE A 51 7.48 9.43 -3.20
CA ILE A 51 8.79 9.41 -3.83
C ILE A 51 8.86 10.54 -4.86
N VAL A 52 9.96 11.26 -4.88
CA VAL A 52 10.32 12.21 -5.95
C VAL A 52 11.59 11.71 -6.60
N ALA A 53 11.63 11.75 -7.93
CA ALA A 53 12.82 11.38 -8.72
C ALA A 53 13.13 12.45 -9.79
N ALA A 54 14.39 12.82 -9.90
CA ALA A 54 14.92 13.53 -11.06
C ALA A 54 15.47 12.49 -12.03
N ILE A 55 15.04 12.50 -13.29
CA ILE A 55 15.40 11.48 -14.28
C ILE A 55 15.74 12.15 -15.60
N ARG A 56 16.78 11.64 -16.29
CA ARG A 56 17.19 12.10 -17.62
C ARG A 56 17.85 10.99 -18.41
N LEU A 57 17.57 10.92 -19.71
CA LEU A 57 18.22 9.99 -20.63
C LEU A 57 19.72 10.29 -20.72
N ASN A 58 20.55 9.26 -20.75
CA ASN A 58 22.02 9.42 -20.77
C ASN A 58 22.68 8.96 -22.08
N GLY A 59 21.88 8.55 -23.07
CA GLY A 59 22.38 8.13 -24.40
C GLY A 59 23.14 6.80 -24.40
N THR A 60 23.05 6.01 -23.34
CA THR A 60 23.68 4.69 -23.22
C THR A 60 22.63 3.57 -23.03
N ASP A 61 23.05 2.33 -22.80
CA ASP A 61 22.22 1.21 -22.44
C ASP A 61 22.25 0.90 -20.93
N LYS A 62 22.84 1.80 -20.12
CA LYS A 62 22.99 1.64 -18.67
C LYS A 62 22.08 2.58 -17.90
N VAL A 63 21.50 2.07 -16.84
CA VAL A 63 20.77 2.83 -15.83
C VAL A 63 21.70 3.14 -14.66
N ASN A 64 21.83 4.42 -14.32
CA ASN A 64 22.53 4.88 -13.12
C ASN A 64 21.51 5.50 -12.19
N VAL A 65 21.26 4.91 -11.05
CA VAL A 65 20.25 5.36 -10.08
C VAL A 65 20.88 5.54 -8.70
N CYS A 66 20.59 6.68 -8.05
CA CYS A 66 21.07 7.01 -6.71
C CYS A 66 19.87 7.30 -5.79
N SER A 67 19.88 6.70 -4.61
CA SER A 67 18.96 7.02 -3.52
C SER A 67 19.63 7.97 -2.54
N LEU A 68 18.96 9.09 -2.22
CA LEU A 68 19.43 9.99 -1.17
C LEU A 68 19.17 9.45 0.23
N ASP A 69 18.13 8.64 0.39
CA ASP A 69 17.72 8.13 1.70
C ASP A 69 18.67 7.04 2.20
N TYR A 70 19.26 6.27 1.27
CA TYR A 70 20.29 5.27 1.58
C TYR A 70 21.71 5.78 1.39
N ASP A 71 21.89 6.99 0.83
CA ASP A 71 23.18 7.55 0.37
C ASP A 71 23.97 6.55 -0.48
N GLU A 72 23.28 5.89 -1.41
CA GLU A 72 23.83 4.84 -2.25
C GLU A 72 23.47 5.04 -3.71
N CYS A 73 24.37 4.60 -4.60
CA CYS A 73 24.12 4.49 -6.04
C CYS A 73 24.20 3.04 -6.50
N CYS A 74 23.50 2.74 -7.59
CA CYS A 74 23.51 1.47 -8.29
C CYS A 74 23.55 1.73 -9.80
N SER A 75 24.29 0.89 -10.53
CA SER A 75 24.30 0.90 -11.99
C SER A 75 24.03 -0.51 -12.50
N PHE A 76 23.17 -0.63 -13.50
CA PHE A 76 22.86 -1.92 -14.14
C PHE A 76 22.59 -1.73 -15.64
N GLY A 77 22.83 -2.78 -16.41
CA GLY A 77 22.50 -2.82 -17.84
C GLY A 77 21.07 -3.28 -18.07
N LEU A 78 20.39 -2.72 -19.06
CA LEU A 78 19.02 -3.08 -19.42
C LEU A 78 18.90 -4.52 -19.95
N ARG A 79 20.01 -5.12 -20.40
CA ARG A 79 20.07 -6.50 -20.91
C ARG A 79 20.57 -7.52 -19.90
N GLU A 80 20.97 -7.08 -18.71
CA GLU A 80 21.40 -7.98 -17.63
C GLU A 80 20.25 -8.90 -17.23
N GLU A 81 20.54 -10.18 -16.98
CA GLU A 81 19.55 -11.17 -16.58
C GLU A 81 19.28 -11.10 -15.08
N ASP A 82 20.33 -10.86 -14.29
CA ASP A 82 20.26 -10.83 -12.84
C ASP A 82 19.88 -9.44 -12.31
N ALA A 83 18.98 -9.43 -11.37
CA ALA A 83 18.59 -8.20 -10.67
C ALA A 83 19.72 -7.71 -9.75
N PRO A 84 19.84 -6.40 -9.53
CA PRO A 84 20.82 -5.83 -8.61
C PRO A 84 20.73 -6.44 -7.20
N GLU A 85 21.89 -6.54 -6.52
CA GLU A 85 21.95 -7.02 -5.12
C GLU A 85 21.21 -6.08 -4.16
N LYS A 86 21.28 -4.77 -4.41
CA LYS A 86 20.62 -3.75 -3.59
C LYS A 86 19.10 -3.85 -3.71
N ALA A 87 18.44 -4.14 -2.59
CA ALA A 87 17.00 -4.40 -2.55
C ALA A 87 16.18 -3.25 -3.17
N TRP A 88 16.50 -1.99 -2.85
CA TRP A 88 15.79 -0.84 -3.40
C TRP A 88 15.98 -0.69 -4.92
N ALA A 89 17.14 -1.08 -5.46
CA ALA A 89 17.41 -0.98 -6.90
C ALA A 89 16.64 -2.03 -7.72
N ARG A 90 16.22 -3.15 -7.08
CA ARG A 90 15.40 -4.19 -7.74
C ARG A 90 14.06 -3.67 -8.21
N TYR A 91 13.48 -2.69 -7.50
CA TYR A 91 12.23 -2.05 -7.92
C TYR A 91 12.40 -1.28 -9.23
N VAL A 92 13.47 -0.48 -9.35
CA VAL A 92 13.75 0.27 -10.56
C VAL A 92 14.11 -0.67 -11.73
N PHE A 93 14.95 -1.68 -11.46
CA PHE A 93 15.30 -2.72 -12.43
C PHE A 93 14.06 -3.46 -12.93
N GLY A 94 13.20 -3.91 -12.02
CA GLY A 94 11.97 -4.63 -12.35
C GLY A 94 11.02 -3.80 -13.21
N VAL A 95 10.83 -2.52 -12.87
CA VAL A 95 10.01 -1.60 -13.68
C VAL A 95 10.57 -1.48 -15.12
N CYS A 96 11.89 -1.35 -15.29
CA CYS A 96 12.50 -1.34 -16.62
C CYS A 96 12.23 -2.64 -17.38
N ARG A 97 12.44 -3.79 -16.71
CA ARG A 97 12.24 -5.11 -17.32
C ARG A 97 10.78 -5.39 -17.68
N GLU A 98 9.85 -5.05 -16.78
CA GLU A 98 8.42 -5.25 -17.03
C GLU A 98 7.87 -4.30 -18.08
N THR A 99 8.41 -3.08 -18.22
CA THR A 99 8.10 -2.16 -19.32
C THR A 99 8.54 -2.74 -20.66
N LEU A 100 9.79 -3.24 -20.74
CA LEU A 100 10.32 -3.89 -21.95
C LEU A 100 9.52 -5.14 -22.35
N LYS A 101 9.14 -5.98 -21.40
CA LYS A 101 8.30 -7.19 -21.65
C LYS A 101 6.94 -6.86 -22.26
N ARG A 102 6.39 -5.68 -21.97
CA ARG A 102 5.14 -5.19 -22.54
C ARG A 102 5.30 -4.42 -23.85
N GLY A 103 6.51 -4.47 -24.44
CA GLY A 103 6.80 -3.83 -25.71
C GLY A 103 7.08 -2.32 -25.62
N GLY A 104 7.16 -1.78 -24.41
CA GLY A 104 7.58 -0.40 -24.19
C GLY A 104 9.08 -0.21 -24.46
N LYS A 105 9.50 1.02 -24.70
CA LYS A 105 10.92 1.39 -24.87
C LYS A 105 11.48 1.80 -23.52
N VAL A 106 12.70 1.36 -23.25
CA VAL A 106 13.57 1.83 -22.16
C VAL A 106 14.99 1.84 -22.70
N ASP A 107 15.63 3.00 -22.66
CA ASP A 107 17.08 3.15 -22.88
C ASP A 107 17.75 3.61 -21.58
N GLY A 108 19.06 3.75 -21.57
CA GLY A 108 19.81 4.17 -20.41
C GLY A 108 19.40 5.57 -19.91
N PHE A 109 19.34 5.71 -18.62
CA PHE A 109 19.04 6.97 -17.96
C PHE A 109 19.82 7.14 -16.66
N ASN A 110 19.95 8.38 -16.24
CA ASN A 110 20.43 8.76 -14.92
C ASN A 110 19.24 9.14 -14.05
N ALA A 111 19.26 8.75 -12.77
CA ALA A 111 18.21 9.10 -11.81
C ALA A 111 18.78 9.37 -10.42
N VAL A 112 18.18 10.32 -9.72
CA VAL A 112 18.34 10.53 -8.28
C VAL A 112 16.96 10.62 -7.67
N PHE A 113 16.69 9.87 -6.62
CA PHE A 113 15.41 9.90 -5.94
C PHE A 113 15.55 10.00 -4.42
N ALA A 114 14.50 10.49 -3.78
CA ALA A 114 14.30 10.47 -2.34
C ALA A 114 12.80 10.30 -2.04
N GLY A 115 12.50 9.89 -0.81
CA GLY A 115 11.14 9.77 -0.32
C GLY A 115 10.98 10.31 1.09
N ASP A 116 9.75 10.67 1.42
CA ASP A 116 9.32 11.01 2.78
C ASP A 116 8.28 10.02 3.31
N VAL A 117 8.01 8.95 2.56
CA VAL A 117 7.20 7.83 3.04
C VAL A 117 7.92 7.16 4.20
N PRO A 118 7.36 7.13 5.41
CA PRO A 118 7.98 6.47 6.54
C PRO A 118 8.23 4.99 6.26
N LEU A 119 9.51 4.59 6.32
CA LEU A 119 9.92 3.22 6.01
C LEU A 119 9.40 2.23 7.07
N GLY A 120 8.68 1.22 6.61
CA GLY A 120 8.12 0.18 7.47
C GLY A 120 6.81 0.57 8.15
N ALA A 121 6.26 1.74 7.87
CA ALA A 121 4.99 2.21 8.42
C ALA A 121 3.74 1.62 7.70
N GLY A 122 3.93 0.78 6.68
CA GLY A 122 2.82 0.20 5.92
C GLY A 122 2.21 1.14 4.86
N LEU A 123 2.91 2.22 4.49
CA LEU A 123 2.46 3.26 3.56
C LEU A 123 2.88 3.02 2.10
N SER A 124 3.37 1.83 1.78
CA SER A 124 3.73 1.37 0.42
C SER A 124 4.78 2.24 -0.29
N SER A 125 5.94 2.44 0.36
CA SER A 125 7.08 3.12 -0.26
C SER A 125 7.58 2.38 -1.52
N SER A 126 7.48 1.05 -1.59
CA SER A 126 7.82 0.25 -2.78
C SER A 126 6.93 0.61 -3.96
N ALA A 127 5.60 0.56 -3.79
CA ALA A 127 4.66 0.91 -4.84
C ALA A 127 4.79 2.37 -5.29
N ALA A 128 5.08 3.31 -4.37
CA ALA A 128 5.39 4.69 -4.72
C ALA A 128 6.64 4.79 -5.60
N LEU A 129 7.72 4.04 -5.27
CA LEU A 129 8.96 4.02 -6.07
C LEU A 129 8.70 3.42 -7.47
N GLU A 130 8.05 2.26 -7.53
CA GLU A 130 7.69 1.59 -8.78
C GLU A 130 6.83 2.48 -9.67
N SER A 131 5.78 3.07 -9.10
CA SER A 131 4.85 3.93 -9.83
C SER A 131 5.51 5.21 -10.32
N CYS A 132 6.42 5.80 -9.54
CA CYS A 132 7.21 6.96 -9.96
C CYS A 132 8.03 6.65 -11.21
N PHE A 133 8.77 5.54 -11.19
CA PHE A 133 9.60 5.15 -12.33
C PHE A 133 8.78 4.63 -13.52
N ALA A 134 7.70 3.86 -13.28
CA ALA A 134 6.82 3.40 -14.37
C ALA A 134 6.17 4.59 -15.10
N PHE A 135 5.66 5.56 -14.36
CA PHE A 135 5.10 6.78 -14.94
C PHE A 135 6.17 7.60 -15.69
N ALA A 136 7.35 7.80 -15.09
CA ALA A 136 8.44 8.55 -15.70
C ALA A 136 8.94 7.91 -17.00
N LEU A 137 9.15 6.58 -17.03
CA LEU A 137 9.57 5.88 -18.24
C LEU A 137 8.48 5.91 -19.32
N ASN A 138 7.22 5.86 -18.96
CA ASN A 138 6.11 6.00 -19.88
C ASN A 138 6.11 7.40 -20.55
N ASP A 139 6.32 8.45 -19.77
CA ASP A 139 6.38 9.84 -20.25
C ASP A 139 7.66 10.10 -21.10
N LEU A 140 8.84 9.76 -20.59
CA LEU A 140 10.13 10.02 -21.22
C LEU A 140 10.28 9.34 -22.58
N PHE A 141 9.76 8.13 -22.73
CA PHE A 141 9.85 7.35 -23.96
C PHE A 141 8.59 7.41 -24.81
N ALA A 142 7.59 8.20 -24.40
CA ALA A 142 6.28 8.30 -25.07
C ALA A 142 5.68 6.90 -25.37
N ASN A 143 5.74 5.99 -24.41
CA ASN A 143 5.33 4.59 -24.60
C ASN A 143 3.82 4.43 -24.83
N GLY A 144 3.00 5.37 -24.34
CA GLY A 144 1.54 5.29 -24.47
C GLY A 144 0.91 4.14 -23.66
N ILE A 145 1.61 3.65 -22.63
CA ILE A 145 1.10 2.60 -21.73
C ILE A 145 0.00 3.21 -20.86
N ASP A 146 -1.15 2.57 -20.80
CA ASP A 146 -2.25 3.05 -19.99
C ASP A 146 -2.00 2.89 -18.48
N LYS A 147 -2.79 3.60 -17.66
CA LYS A 147 -2.62 3.60 -16.20
C LYS A 147 -2.79 2.23 -15.55
N PHE A 148 -3.67 1.36 -16.07
CA PHE A 148 -3.85 0.02 -15.53
C PHE A 148 -2.61 -0.83 -15.75
N GLU A 149 -2.02 -0.75 -16.95
CA GLU A 149 -0.77 -1.47 -17.24
C GLU A 149 0.42 -0.90 -16.46
N LEU A 150 0.48 0.43 -16.21
CA LEU A 150 1.49 1.00 -15.31
C LEU A 150 1.39 0.42 -13.89
N ALA A 151 0.18 0.28 -13.34
CA ALA A 151 -0.01 -0.36 -12.04
C ALA A 151 0.42 -1.85 -12.07
N ARG A 152 0.10 -2.56 -13.15
CA ARG A 152 0.51 -3.97 -13.35
C ARG A 152 2.02 -4.13 -13.53
N ILE A 153 2.72 -3.16 -14.09
CA ILE A 153 4.20 -3.13 -14.15
C ILE A 153 4.76 -3.15 -12.74
N GLY A 154 4.27 -2.28 -11.84
CA GLY A 154 4.69 -2.27 -10.43
C GLY A 154 4.39 -3.60 -9.74
N GLN A 155 3.16 -4.12 -9.83
CA GLN A 155 2.79 -5.41 -9.24
C GLN A 155 3.68 -6.56 -9.75
N SER A 156 3.93 -6.61 -11.06
CA SER A 156 4.79 -7.64 -11.65
C SER A 156 6.24 -7.51 -11.20
N THR A 157 6.70 -6.28 -10.92
CA THR A 157 8.01 -6.01 -10.34
C THR A 157 8.14 -6.64 -8.94
N GLU A 158 7.17 -6.43 -8.05
CA GLU A 158 7.13 -7.07 -6.73
C GLU A 158 7.16 -8.60 -6.84
N HIS A 159 6.35 -9.18 -7.73
CA HIS A 159 6.24 -10.62 -7.91
C HIS A 159 7.52 -11.26 -8.45
N ASN A 160 8.11 -10.65 -9.47
CA ASN A 160 9.17 -11.28 -10.27
C ASN A 160 10.59 -10.95 -9.76
N TYR A 161 10.77 -9.80 -9.06
CA TYR A 161 12.10 -9.31 -8.69
C TYR A 161 12.27 -9.08 -7.18
N CYS A 162 11.15 -8.93 -6.43
CA CYS A 162 11.18 -8.69 -4.99
C CYS A 162 10.65 -9.86 -4.15
N GLY A 163 10.01 -10.85 -4.79
CA GLY A 163 9.53 -12.08 -4.12
C GLY A 163 8.27 -11.90 -3.26
N VAL A 164 7.57 -10.77 -3.41
CA VAL A 164 6.33 -10.48 -2.68
C VAL A 164 5.14 -10.65 -3.62
N LYS A 165 4.24 -11.58 -3.31
CA LYS A 165 3.02 -11.84 -4.10
C LYS A 165 1.86 -10.94 -3.65
N CYS A 166 2.07 -9.62 -3.74
CA CYS A 166 1.07 -8.62 -3.38
C CYS A 166 -0.14 -8.62 -4.33
N GLY A 167 -1.24 -7.99 -3.91
CA GLY A 167 -2.34 -7.59 -4.79
C GLY A 167 -1.98 -6.33 -5.60
N ILE A 168 -3.00 -5.70 -6.21
CA ILE A 168 -2.80 -4.54 -7.09
C ILE A 168 -3.05 -3.20 -6.38
N MET A 169 -3.60 -3.22 -5.16
CA MET A 169 -4.11 -2.05 -4.45
C MET A 169 -3.10 -0.90 -4.37
N ASP A 170 -1.88 -1.21 -3.99
CA ASP A 170 -0.87 -0.22 -3.66
C ASP A 170 -0.42 0.57 -4.89
N GLN A 171 -0.08 -0.15 -5.96
CA GLN A 171 0.30 0.45 -7.23
C GLN A 171 -0.88 1.18 -7.88
N PHE A 172 -2.09 0.63 -7.74
CA PHE A 172 -3.29 1.28 -8.24
C PHE A 172 -3.52 2.63 -7.56
N ALA A 173 -3.45 2.69 -6.23
CA ALA A 173 -3.59 3.93 -5.48
C ALA A 173 -2.52 4.95 -5.85
N SER A 174 -1.25 4.52 -5.97
CA SER A 174 -0.13 5.37 -6.35
C SER A 174 -0.24 5.95 -7.77
N ILE A 175 -0.88 5.23 -8.71
CA ILE A 175 -1.07 5.69 -10.12
C ILE A 175 -2.36 6.49 -10.30
N PHE A 176 -3.46 6.05 -9.68
CA PHE A 176 -4.81 6.61 -9.91
C PHE A 176 -5.23 7.66 -8.87
N GLY A 177 -4.44 7.88 -7.81
CA GLY A 177 -4.75 8.82 -6.75
C GLY A 177 -5.17 10.19 -7.26
N GLN A 178 -6.14 10.80 -6.59
CA GLN A 178 -6.62 12.16 -6.82
C GLN A 178 -6.79 12.87 -5.47
N GLU A 179 -6.40 14.13 -5.42
CA GLU A 179 -6.56 14.96 -4.22
C GLU A 179 -7.99 14.91 -3.69
N GLY A 180 -8.14 14.71 -2.39
CA GLY A 180 -9.42 14.68 -1.70
C GLY A 180 -10.35 13.51 -2.08
N LYS A 181 -9.85 12.44 -2.71
CA LYS A 181 -10.68 11.30 -3.13
C LYS A 181 -10.08 9.95 -2.71
N LEU A 182 -10.90 9.10 -2.14
CA LEU A 182 -10.62 7.67 -2.00
C LEU A 182 -11.11 6.91 -3.24
N ILE A 183 -10.57 5.71 -3.45
CA ILE A 183 -10.87 4.89 -4.62
C ILE A 183 -11.44 3.55 -4.15
N ARG A 184 -12.74 3.30 -4.40
CA ARG A 184 -13.23 1.92 -4.32
C ARG A 184 -12.83 1.19 -5.59
N LEU A 185 -11.95 0.21 -5.47
CA LEU A 185 -11.50 -0.65 -6.57
C LEU A 185 -12.04 -2.06 -6.35
N ASN A 186 -12.67 -2.63 -7.38
CA ASN A 186 -12.92 -4.06 -7.48
C ASN A 186 -11.69 -4.72 -8.10
N CYS A 187 -10.94 -5.48 -7.31
CA CYS A 187 -9.66 -6.06 -7.77
C CYS A 187 -9.83 -7.25 -8.74
N LYS A 188 -11.06 -7.78 -8.88
CA LYS A 188 -11.38 -8.81 -9.87
C LYS A 188 -11.67 -8.22 -11.25
N THR A 189 -12.56 -7.22 -11.31
CA THR A 189 -13.00 -6.62 -12.59
C THR A 189 -12.18 -5.40 -13.00
N MET A 190 -11.39 -4.85 -12.09
CA MET A 190 -10.67 -3.58 -12.22
C MET A 190 -11.59 -2.35 -12.38
N GLU A 191 -12.87 -2.50 -12.13
CA GLU A 191 -13.80 -1.37 -12.05
C GLU A 191 -13.54 -0.54 -10.79
N TYR A 192 -13.53 0.77 -10.93
CA TYR A 192 -13.29 1.65 -9.81
C TYR A 192 -14.22 2.87 -9.79
N LYS A 193 -14.44 3.41 -8.58
CA LYS A 193 -15.22 4.62 -8.37
C LYS A 193 -14.50 5.52 -7.37
N TYR A 194 -14.43 6.81 -7.67
CA TYR A 194 -13.93 7.81 -6.73
C TYR A 194 -15.01 8.23 -5.74
N PHE A 195 -14.62 8.38 -4.49
CA PHE A 195 -15.45 8.90 -3.42
C PHE A 195 -14.79 10.15 -2.85
N PRO A 196 -15.46 11.32 -2.87
CA PRO A 196 -14.97 12.50 -2.15
C PRO A 196 -14.75 12.17 -0.67
N PHE A 197 -13.60 12.59 -0.14
CA PHE A 197 -13.24 12.34 1.23
C PHE A 197 -12.74 13.63 1.89
N HIS A 198 -13.66 14.33 2.51
CA HIS A 198 -13.44 15.55 3.28
C HIS A 198 -14.17 15.39 4.62
N PRO A 199 -13.60 14.66 5.58
CA PRO A 199 -14.29 14.31 6.82
C PRO A 199 -14.39 15.54 7.73
N GLU A 200 -15.42 16.38 7.51
CA GLU A 200 -15.68 17.54 8.34
C GLU A 200 -15.83 17.15 9.82
N GLY A 201 -15.07 17.81 10.68
CA GLY A 201 -15.04 17.51 12.11
C GLY A 201 -14.12 16.34 12.50
N TYR A 202 -13.48 15.66 11.55
CA TYR A 202 -12.57 14.54 11.79
C TYR A 202 -11.22 14.74 11.12
N ARG A 203 -10.23 13.97 11.60
CA ARG A 203 -8.92 13.80 10.97
C ARG A 203 -8.61 12.31 10.81
N LEU A 204 -7.91 11.97 9.74
CA LEU A 204 -7.21 10.69 9.63
C LEU A 204 -5.79 10.87 10.17
N VAL A 205 -5.42 10.00 11.10
CA VAL A 205 -4.08 10.00 11.67
C VAL A 205 -3.53 8.58 11.74
N LEU A 206 -2.26 8.43 11.39
CA LEU A 206 -1.51 7.20 11.52
C LEU A 206 -0.69 7.24 12.80
N ILE A 207 -0.72 6.16 13.56
CA ILE A 207 0.17 5.97 14.70
C ILE A 207 1.05 4.75 14.41
N ASP A 208 2.32 5.01 14.12
CA ASP A 208 3.32 4.00 13.80
C ASP A 208 3.89 3.42 15.08
N SER A 209 3.70 2.12 15.25
CA SER A 209 4.25 1.36 16.37
C SER A 209 5.78 1.26 16.34
N CYS A 210 6.42 1.62 15.24
CA CYS A 210 7.86 1.44 14.98
C CYS A 210 8.32 -0.03 15.03
N VAL A 211 7.39 -0.99 15.06
CA VAL A 211 7.68 -2.42 15.00
C VAL A 211 7.89 -2.84 13.55
N LYS A 212 9.01 -3.52 13.29
CA LYS A 212 9.33 -4.12 11.99
C LYS A 212 9.46 -5.62 12.16
N HIS A 213 8.76 -6.39 11.35
CA HIS A 213 8.86 -7.84 11.33
C HIS A 213 9.75 -8.30 10.17
N GLU A 214 10.87 -8.96 10.47
CA GLU A 214 11.81 -9.48 9.46
C GLU A 214 11.20 -10.57 8.55
N LEU A 215 10.18 -11.28 9.03
CA LEU A 215 9.50 -12.36 8.31
C LEU A 215 8.14 -11.95 7.72
N ALA A 216 7.84 -10.66 7.61
CA ALA A 216 6.53 -10.18 7.14
C ALA A 216 6.17 -10.73 5.74
N SER A 217 7.11 -10.77 4.79
CA SER A 217 6.87 -11.26 3.43
C SER A 217 6.50 -12.76 3.38
N SER A 218 7.17 -13.59 4.18
CA SER A 218 6.87 -15.02 4.25
C SER A 218 5.53 -15.30 4.93
N ALA A 219 5.21 -14.54 5.99
CA ALA A 219 3.93 -14.62 6.68
C ALA A 219 2.78 -14.13 5.78
N TYR A 220 2.99 -13.05 5.01
CA TYR A 220 2.04 -12.56 4.02
C TYR A 220 1.72 -13.63 2.96
N ASN A 221 2.74 -14.24 2.37
CA ASN A 221 2.55 -15.30 1.37
C ASN A 221 1.79 -16.52 1.94
N LYS A 222 2.00 -16.86 3.24
CA LYS A 222 1.22 -17.91 3.91
C LYS A 222 -0.27 -17.54 4.04
N ARG A 223 -0.59 -16.26 4.34
CA ARG A 223 -1.98 -15.79 4.40
C ARG A 223 -2.67 -15.93 3.04
N ARG A 224 -1.97 -15.55 1.97
CA ARG A 224 -2.47 -15.73 0.60
C ARG A 224 -2.72 -17.21 0.28
N ALA A 225 -1.79 -18.10 0.60
CA ALA A 225 -1.95 -19.55 0.39
C ALA A 225 -3.16 -20.12 1.12
N SER A 226 -3.42 -19.71 2.38
CA SER A 226 -4.63 -20.11 3.11
C SER A 226 -5.92 -19.70 2.40
N CYS A 227 -5.96 -18.48 1.87
CA CYS A 227 -7.11 -18.00 1.10
C CYS A 227 -7.31 -18.81 -0.20
N GLU A 228 -6.22 -19.10 -0.91
CA GLU A 228 -6.24 -19.91 -2.14
C GLU A 228 -6.73 -21.34 -1.85
N ASN A 229 -6.30 -21.95 -0.72
CA ASN A 229 -6.76 -23.27 -0.27
C ASN A 229 -8.27 -23.28 0.01
N ALA A 230 -8.76 -22.30 0.79
CA ALA A 230 -10.17 -22.19 1.10
C ALA A 230 -11.03 -21.98 -0.16
N ALA A 231 -10.62 -21.08 -1.07
CA ALA A 231 -11.29 -20.86 -2.34
C ALA A 231 -11.32 -22.14 -3.20
N ALA A 232 -10.21 -22.89 -3.24
CA ALA A 232 -10.14 -24.16 -3.97
C ALA A 232 -11.06 -25.23 -3.36
N ALA A 233 -11.21 -25.27 -2.04
CA ALA A 233 -12.14 -26.19 -1.39
C ALA A 233 -13.61 -25.85 -1.72
N ILE A 234 -13.99 -24.54 -1.60
CA ILE A 234 -15.34 -24.07 -1.92
C ILE A 234 -15.67 -24.36 -3.39
N ARG A 235 -14.71 -24.14 -4.31
CA ARG A 235 -14.90 -24.34 -5.76
C ARG A 235 -15.30 -25.78 -6.14
N LYS A 236 -14.99 -26.77 -5.32
CA LYS A 236 -15.41 -28.16 -5.58
C LYS A 236 -16.92 -28.31 -5.63
N ASN A 237 -17.64 -27.56 -4.78
CA ASN A 237 -19.10 -27.58 -4.68
C ASN A 237 -19.74 -26.39 -5.42
N HIS A 238 -19.00 -25.30 -5.60
CA HIS A 238 -19.45 -24.03 -6.18
C HIS A 238 -18.45 -23.59 -7.28
N PRO A 239 -18.52 -24.18 -8.51
CA PRO A 239 -17.54 -23.95 -9.58
C PRO A 239 -17.43 -22.49 -10.05
N GLU A 240 -18.43 -21.66 -9.78
CA GLU A 240 -18.45 -20.22 -10.06
C GLU A 240 -17.48 -19.40 -9.19
N VAL A 241 -17.00 -19.94 -8.08
CA VAL A 241 -16.06 -19.27 -7.18
C VAL A 241 -14.66 -19.29 -7.77
N GLU A 242 -14.22 -18.14 -8.25
CA GLU A 242 -12.85 -17.94 -8.71
C GLU A 242 -11.94 -17.44 -7.58
N PHE A 243 -12.44 -16.47 -6.79
CA PHE A 243 -11.78 -15.88 -5.63
C PHE A 243 -12.66 -15.97 -4.40
N LEU A 244 -12.10 -15.75 -3.20
CA LEU A 244 -12.90 -15.69 -1.97
C LEU A 244 -13.94 -14.56 -1.99
N SER A 245 -13.73 -13.50 -2.75
CA SER A 245 -14.73 -12.43 -2.94
C SER A 245 -16.04 -12.91 -3.60
N ASP A 246 -16.00 -14.02 -4.32
CA ASP A 246 -17.19 -14.62 -4.91
C ASP A 246 -17.94 -15.53 -3.93
N ALA A 247 -17.27 -15.92 -2.85
CA ALA A 247 -17.81 -16.90 -1.92
C ALA A 247 -18.82 -16.29 -0.95
N LYS A 248 -19.85 -17.07 -0.61
CA LYS A 248 -20.78 -16.76 0.47
C LYS A 248 -20.34 -17.44 1.75
N ARG A 249 -20.66 -16.81 2.89
CA ARG A 249 -20.34 -17.37 4.22
C ARG A 249 -20.86 -18.82 4.39
N VAL A 250 -22.06 -19.10 3.91
CA VAL A 250 -22.67 -20.43 3.98
C VAL A 250 -21.88 -21.49 3.18
N TRP A 251 -21.26 -21.13 2.06
CA TRP A 251 -20.42 -22.03 1.27
C TRP A 251 -19.08 -22.36 1.95
N LEU A 252 -18.55 -21.41 2.73
CA LEU A 252 -17.38 -21.65 3.59
C LEU A 252 -17.72 -22.65 4.71
N ASP A 253 -18.92 -22.55 5.30
CA ASP A 253 -19.37 -23.48 6.33
C ASP A 253 -19.49 -24.92 5.82
N GLU A 254 -19.89 -25.11 4.56
CA GLU A 254 -20.00 -26.44 3.92
C GLU A 254 -18.67 -27.19 3.86
N VAL A 255 -17.55 -26.45 3.75
CA VAL A 255 -16.19 -27.03 3.61
C VAL A 255 -15.37 -26.96 4.89
N ARG A 256 -15.97 -26.56 6.03
CA ARG A 256 -15.26 -26.38 7.29
C ARG A 256 -14.47 -27.62 7.75
N ALA A 257 -15.02 -28.81 7.52
CA ALA A 257 -14.38 -30.07 7.90
C ALA A 257 -13.26 -30.50 6.93
N ASP A 258 -13.18 -29.89 5.76
CA ASP A 258 -12.30 -30.28 4.66
C ASP A 258 -11.02 -29.42 4.59
N ILE A 259 -10.94 -28.35 5.37
CA ILE A 259 -9.81 -27.40 5.39
C ILE A 259 -9.29 -27.17 6.81
N PRO A 260 -8.02 -26.79 6.97
CA PRO A 260 -7.47 -26.40 8.27
C PRO A 260 -8.28 -25.24 8.90
N GLU A 261 -8.41 -25.24 10.24
CA GLU A 261 -9.12 -24.19 10.95
C GLU A 261 -8.54 -22.81 10.67
N GLU A 262 -7.22 -22.68 10.52
CA GLU A 262 -6.58 -21.42 10.15
C GLU A 262 -7.02 -20.92 8.76
N ASP A 263 -7.18 -21.80 7.78
CA ASP A 263 -7.63 -21.43 6.43
C ASP A 263 -9.11 -20.99 6.46
N PHE A 264 -9.93 -21.67 7.29
CA PHE A 264 -11.32 -21.30 7.53
C PHE A 264 -11.44 -19.89 8.13
N LEU A 265 -10.71 -19.61 9.21
CA LEU A 265 -10.76 -18.31 9.91
C LEU A 265 -10.28 -17.16 9.00
N ARG A 266 -9.23 -17.41 8.21
CA ARG A 266 -8.72 -16.43 7.25
C ARG A 266 -9.72 -16.15 6.13
N ALA A 267 -10.37 -17.20 5.61
CA ALA A 267 -11.42 -17.03 4.60
C ALA A 267 -12.65 -16.31 5.15
N GLU A 268 -13.05 -16.61 6.39
CA GLU A 268 -14.14 -15.91 7.09
C GLU A 268 -13.90 -14.42 7.19
N TYR A 269 -12.64 -14.03 7.56
CA TYR A 269 -12.25 -12.63 7.60
C TYR A 269 -12.42 -11.98 6.23
N VAL A 270 -11.84 -12.57 5.17
CA VAL A 270 -11.85 -11.99 3.81
C VAL A 270 -13.28 -11.82 3.29
N ILE A 271 -14.11 -12.85 3.40
CA ILE A 271 -15.52 -12.79 2.95
C ILE A 271 -16.27 -11.66 3.67
N GLY A 272 -16.06 -11.52 4.99
CA GLY A 272 -16.67 -10.43 5.77
C GLY A 272 -16.10 -9.05 5.40
N GLU A 273 -14.79 -8.96 5.14
CA GLU A 273 -14.12 -7.70 4.81
C GLU A 273 -14.58 -7.13 3.47
N VAL A 274 -14.82 -7.98 2.48
CA VAL A 274 -15.38 -7.55 1.17
C VAL A 274 -16.71 -6.81 1.36
N GLN A 275 -17.60 -7.31 2.23
CA GLN A 275 -18.87 -6.65 2.51
C GLN A 275 -18.66 -5.35 3.29
N ARG A 276 -17.75 -5.32 4.29
CA ARG A 276 -17.46 -4.11 5.08
C ARG A 276 -16.99 -2.94 4.21
N VAL A 277 -16.24 -3.20 3.13
CA VAL A 277 -15.85 -2.12 2.19
C VAL A 277 -17.08 -1.48 1.56
N LEU A 278 -18.06 -2.27 1.14
CA LEU A 278 -19.29 -1.74 0.53
C LEU A 278 -20.12 -0.95 1.57
N ASP A 279 -20.25 -1.48 2.78
CA ASP A 279 -20.97 -0.83 3.89
C ASP A 279 -20.33 0.53 4.24
N VAL A 280 -18.99 0.61 4.25
CA VAL A 280 -18.26 1.88 4.46
C VAL A 280 -18.47 2.84 3.31
N CYS A 281 -18.47 2.38 2.06
CA CYS A 281 -18.78 3.25 0.93
C CYS A 281 -20.17 3.88 1.04
N ASP A 282 -21.18 3.07 1.39
CA ASP A 282 -22.55 3.52 1.58
C ASP A 282 -22.69 4.48 2.79
N ALA A 283 -21.95 4.21 3.89
CA ALA A 283 -21.90 5.09 5.05
C ALA A 283 -21.28 6.45 4.72
N LEU A 284 -20.17 6.47 3.97
CA LEU A 284 -19.51 7.72 3.53
C LEU A 284 -20.43 8.57 2.63
N GLU A 285 -21.18 7.96 1.71
CA GLU A 285 -22.13 8.69 0.87
C GLU A 285 -23.25 9.38 1.68
N ARG A 286 -23.55 8.86 2.89
CA ARG A 286 -24.49 9.45 3.85
C ARG A 286 -23.83 10.38 4.87
N GLY A 287 -22.51 10.51 4.89
CA GLY A 287 -21.78 11.25 5.91
C GLY A 287 -21.80 10.56 7.30
N ASP A 288 -22.03 9.26 7.35
CA ASP A 288 -22.13 8.47 8.60
C ASP A 288 -20.75 7.95 9.02
N TYR A 289 -19.96 8.84 9.62
CA TYR A 289 -18.60 8.50 10.07
C TYR A 289 -18.56 7.58 11.28
N GLU A 290 -19.65 7.51 12.07
CA GLU A 290 -19.74 6.56 13.20
C GLU A 290 -19.83 5.11 12.68
N THR A 291 -20.63 4.86 11.66
CA THR A 291 -20.65 3.55 10.98
C THR A 291 -19.30 3.21 10.35
N VAL A 292 -18.64 4.17 9.68
CA VAL A 292 -17.28 3.98 9.15
C VAL A 292 -16.32 3.53 10.24
N GLY A 293 -16.34 4.20 11.39
CA GLY A 293 -15.47 3.90 12.52
C GLY A 293 -15.74 2.51 13.12
N GLU A 294 -17.00 2.13 13.28
CA GLU A 294 -17.33 0.79 13.78
C GLU A 294 -16.87 -0.30 12.81
N MET A 295 -17.01 -0.12 11.50
CA MET A 295 -16.48 -1.05 10.50
C MET A 295 -14.94 -1.15 10.58
N MET A 296 -14.24 -0.04 10.85
CA MET A 296 -12.78 -0.06 11.08
C MET A 296 -12.42 -0.92 12.30
N TYR A 297 -13.16 -0.83 13.40
CA TYR A 297 -12.93 -1.68 14.57
C TYR A 297 -13.22 -3.15 14.30
N GLN A 298 -14.27 -3.47 13.54
CA GLN A 298 -14.56 -4.84 13.14
C GLN A 298 -13.46 -5.42 12.24
N THR A 299 -12.93 -4.62 11.31
CA THR A 299 -11.78 -4.99 10.50
C THR A 299 -10.56 -5.27 11.39
N HIS A 300 -10.25 -4.41 12.37
CA HIS A 300 -9.14 -4.66 13.30
C HIS A 300 -9.32 -5.98 14.05
N PHE A 301 -10.52 -6.24 14.58
CA PHE A 301 -10.82 -7.51 15.25
C PHE A 301 -10.54 -8.70 14.32
N GLY A 302 -11.02 -8.64 13.08
CA GLY A 302 -10.78 -9.67 12.07
C GLY A 302 -9.29 -9.86 11.75
N MET A 303 -8.56 -8.77 11.53
CA MET A 303 -7.12 -8.78 11.27
C MET A 303 -6.31 -9.33 12.45
N SER A 304 -6.71 -9.01 13.68
CA SER A 304 -6.01 -9.46 14.89
C SER A 304 -6.33 -10.89 15.25
N ARG A 305 -7.61 -11.33 15.13
CA ARG A 305 -8.09 -12.61 15.69
C ARG A 305 -8.31 -13.72 14.69
N LEU A 306 -8.75 -13.37 13.47
CA LEU A 306 -9.07 -14.35 12.44
C LEU A 306 -7.93 -14.49 11.43
N TYR A 307 -7.35 -13.35 11.04
CA TYR A 307 -6.29 -13.29 10.04
C TYR A 307 -4.88 -13.31 10.64
N GLU A 308 -4.76 -12.97 11.92
CA GLU A 308 -3.53 -13.00 12.73
C GLU A 308 -2.37 -12.20 12.09
N VAL A 309 -2.65 -10.95 11.72
CA VAL A 309 -1.67 -10.01 11.15
C VAL A 309 -1.44 -8.78 12.03
N SER A 310 -2.02 -8.72 13.22
CA SER A 310 -1.72 -7.69 14.22
C SER A 310 -0.51 -8.08 15.07
N CYS A 311 -0.08 -7.17 15.93
CA CYS A 311 0.90 -7.40 16.99
C CYS A 311 0.41 -6.73 18.29
N GLU A 312 1.14 -6.98 19.39
CA GLU A 312 0.75 -6.48 20.71
C GLU A 312 0.64 -4.95 20.75
N GLU A 313 1.56 -4.27 20.07
CA GLU A 313 1.65 -2.81 19.98
C GLU A 313 0.45 -2.21 19.21
N LEU A 314 0.08 -2.82 18.09
CA LEU A 314 -1.06 -2.38 17.29
C LEU A 314 -2.40 -2.66 18.01
N ASP A 315 -2.53 -3.82 18.66
CA ASP A 315 -3.70 -4.16 19.49
C ASP A 315 -3.81 -3.21 20.68
N PHE A 316 -2.68 -2.79 21.27
CA PHE A 316 -2.66 -1.81 22.35
C PHE A 316 -3.17 -0.45 21.89
N LEU A 317 -2.68 0.07 20.75
CA LEU A 317 -3.11 1.35 20.18
C LEU A 317 -4.60 1.33 19.84
N ASN A 318 -5.10 0.24 19.26
CA ASN A 318 -6.52 0.09 18.95
C ASN A 318 -7.39 0.07 20.22
N LYS A 319 -6.98 -0.66 21.27
CA LYS A 319 -7.69 -0.68 22.57
C LYS A 319 -7.68 0.69 23.22
N LEU A 320 -6.57 1.43 23.15
CA LEU A 320 -6.49 2.78 23.66
C LEU A 320 -7.43 3.73 22.92
N ALA A 321 -7.46 3.63 21.58
CA ALA A 321 -8.38 4.40 20.73
C ALA A 321 -9.84 4.16 21.15
N ARG A 322 -10.25 2.90 21.32
CA ARG A 322 -11.62 2.57 21.75
C ARG A 322 -11.91 3.08 23.17
N LYS A 323 -10.96 2.98 24.10
CA LYS A 323 -11.09 3.50 25.48
C LYS A 323 -11.28 5.03 25.52
N MET A 324 -10.76 5.74 24.54
CA MET A 324 -10.81 7.19 24.42
C MET A 324 -11.92 7.68 23.47
N ASP A 325 -12.87 6.83 23.11
CA ASP A 325 -13.99 7.14 22.21
C ASP A 325 -13.55 7.71 20.85
N VAL A 326 -12.38 7.26 20.35
CA VAL A 326 -11.96 7.53 18.97
C VAL A 326 -12.92 6.81 18.02
N THR A 327 -13.42 7.52 17.03
CA THR A 327 -14.50 7.04 16.15
C THR A 327 -14.15 5.74 15.43
N GLY A 328 -12.92 5.59 14.93
CA GLY A 328 -12.46 4.36 14.28
C GLY A 328 -10.96 4.15 14.41
N SER A 329 -10.51 2.90 14.55
CA SER A 329 -9.10 2.53 14.62
C SER A 329 -8.89 1.12 14.12
N ARG A 330 -7.85 0.88 13.32
CA ARG A 330 -7.46 -0.45 12.85
C ARG A 330 -5.99 -0.52 12.40
N VAL A 331 -5.46 -1.72 12.30
CA VAL A 331 -4.20 -2.00 11.62
C VAL A 331 -4.31 -1.60 10.16
N MET A 332 -3.31 -0.94 9.59
CA MET A 332 -3.27 -0.52 8.20
C MET A 332 -2.22 -1.31 7.40
N GLY A 333 -2.53 -1.62 6.15
CA GLY A 333 -1.67 -2.38 5.25
C GLY A 333 -1.60 -3.87 5.59
N GLY A 334 -0.53 -4.53 5.22
CA GLY A 334 -0.34 -5.97 5.41
C GLY A 334 -0.24 -6.44 6.86
N GLY A 335 -0.12 -5.52 7.82
CA GLY A 335 0.06 -5.83 9.23
C GLY A 335 1.48 -6.26 9.60
N PHE A 336 1.61 -7.09 10.63
CA PHE A 336 2.88 -7.55 11.22
C PHE A 336 3.75 -6.41 11.78
N GLY A 337 3.16 -5.30 12.18
CA GLY A 337 3.79 -4.05 12.60
C GLY A 337 3.28 -2.87 11.76
N GLY A 338 4.05 -1.76 11.74
CA GLY A 338 3.64 -0.52 11.07
C GLY A 338 2.61 0.25 11.86
N CYS A 339 1.57 0.77 11.19
CA CYS A 339 0.65 1.76 11.75
C CYS A 339 -0.74 1.19 12.09
N THR A 340 -1.38 1.86 13.07
CA THR A 340 -2.84 1.97 13.06
C THR A 340 -3.27 3.19 12.25
N ILE A 341 -4.38 3.09 11.50
CA ILE A 341 -5.09 4.23 10.92
C ILE A 341 -6.30 4.54 11.81
N ASN A 342 -6.45 5.82 12.17
CA ASN A 342 -7.43 6.26 13.14
C ASN A 342 -8.26 7.40 12.56
N LEU A 343 -9.60 7.29 12.66
CA LEU A 343 -10.55 8.35 12.35
C LEU A 343 -10.91 9.05 13.66
N VAL A 344 -10.40 10.26 13.86
CA VAL A 344 -10.43 10.96 15.16
C VAL A 344 -11.22 12.26 15.02
N ARG A 345 -12.19 12.50 15.90
CA ARG A 345 -12.88 13.79 16.01
C ARG A 345 -11.88 14.88 16.40
N ASN A 346 -12.03 16.07 15.82
CA ASN A 346 -11.09 17.17 16.02
C ASN A 346 -10.90 17.54 17.51
N GLU A 347 -11.99 17.49 18.31
CA GLU A 347 -11.94 17.78 19.75
C GLU A 347 -11.18 16.72 20.57
N LEU A 348 -11.04 15.49 20.07
CA LEU A 348 -10.32 14.41 20.74
C LEU A 348 -8.87 14.29 20.30
N TYR A 349 -8.49 14.93 19.17
CA TYR A 349 -7.21 14.70 18.51
C TYR A 349 -6.02 14.89 19.46
N ASP A 350 -5.87 16.07 20.06
CA ASP A 350 -4.71 16.39 20.90
C ASP A 350 -4.61 15.49 22.13
N SER A 351 -5.76 15.19 22.77
CA SER A 351 -5.81 14.33 23.95
C SER A 351 -5.47 12.88 23.60
N PHE A 352 -5.95 12.38 22.46
CA PHE A 352 -5.67 11.04 21.97
C PHE A 352 -4.18 10.88 21.62
N ILE A 353 -3.60 11.83 20.87
CA ILE A 353 -2.18 11.78 20.50
C ILE A 353 -1.28 11.83 21.73
N ALA A 354 -1.60 12.71 22.69
CA ALA A 354 -0.84 12.80 23.95
C ALA A 354 -0.89 11.49 24.75
N ALA A 355 -2.07 10.88 24.87
CA ALA A 355 -2.26 9.60 25.54
C ALA A 355 -1.55 8.46 24.80
N ALA A 356 -1.67 8.39 23.47
CA ALA A 356 -1.01 7.38 22.65
C ALA A 356 0.51 7.41 22.85
N LYS A 357 1.14 8.59 22.78
CA LYS A 357 2.58 8.73 23.01
C LYS A 357 2.96 8.29 24.43
N LYS A 358 2.28 8.81 25.44
CA LYS A 358 2.60 8.57 26.86
C LYS A 358 2.38 7.10 27.27
N GLU A 359 1.20 6.55 26.99
CA GLU A 359 0.83 5.20 27.45
C GLU A 359 1.60 4.13 26.68
N PHE A 360 1.85 4.35 25.37
CA PHE A 360 2.64 3.46 24.54
C PHE A 360 4.12 3.43 24.99
N GLU A 361 4.73 4.61 25.19
CA GLU A 361 6.13 4.70 25.66
C GLU A 361 6.29 4.05 27.03
N ALA A 362 5.34 4.27 27.95
CA ALA A 362 5.35 3.64 29.27
C ALA A 362 5.27 2.10 29.20
N ARG A 363 4.61 1.53 28.17
CA ARG A 363 4.45 0.09 28.01
C ARG A 363 5.60 -0.56 27.25
N PHE A 364 6.05 0.06 26.16
CA PHE A 364 6.96 -0.55 25.19
C PHE A 364 8.38 0.06 25.21
N GLY A 365 8.62 1.10 26.00
CA GLY A 365 9.94 1.70 26.19
C GLY A 365 10.40 2.64 25.07
N HIS A 366 9.53 2.93 24.09
CA HIS A 366 9.76 3.91 23.03
C HIS A 366 8.47 4.59 22.63
N ALA A 367 8.55 5.83 22.15
CA ALA A 367 7.39 6.57 21.69
C ALA A 367 6.98 6.12 20.27
N PRO A 368 5.66 6.03 19.96
CA PRO A 368 5.19 5.82 18.61
C PRO A 368 5.38 7.11 17.80
N LYS A 369 5.44 6.98 16.47
CA LYS A 369 5.42 8.13 15.57
C LYS A 369 4.00 8.42 15.12
N VAL A 370 3.71 9.68 14.85
CA VAL A 370 2.38 10.14 14.45
C VAL A 370 2.49 10.88 13.14
N TYR A 371 1.59 10.56 12.19
CA TYR A 371 1.53 11.19 10.88
C TYR A 371 0.09 11.58 10.58
N ASP A 372 -0.16 12.86 10.32
CA ASP A 372 -1.43 13.32 9.76
C ASP A 372 -1.51 12.87 8.30
N VAL A 373 -2.71 12.52 7.85
CA VAL A 373 -2.96 12.02 6.49
C VAL A 373 -3.67 13.09 5.69
N VAL A 374 -3.08 13.44 4.56
CA VAL A 374 -3.70 14.29 3.53
C VAL A 374 -3.84 13.48 2.24
N ILE A 375 -5.07 13.34 1.75
CA ILE A 375 -5.34 12.63 0.49
C ILE A 375 -4.90 13.52 -0.67
N SER A 376 -4.03 13.00 -1.53
CA SER A 376 -3.29 13.73 -2.55
C SER A 376 -3.35 13.05 -3.92
N ASP A 377 -2.71 13.68 -4.91
CA ASP A 377 -2.58 13.13 -6.25
C ASP A 377 -1.55 11.99 -6.32
N GLY A 378 -1.78 11.03 -7.20
CA GLY A 378 -0.87 9.94 -7.50
C GLY A 378 0.32 10.35 -8.37
N ALA A 379 0.79 9.41 -9.22
CA ALA A 379 1.96 9.60 -10.06
C ALA A 379 1.77 10.74 -11.08
N ARG A 380 2.77 11.64 -11.15
CA ARG A 380 2.75 12.83 -11.98
C ARG A 380 4.14 13.38 -12.30
N ARG A 381 4.23 14.18 -13.35
CA ARG A 381 5.38 15.05 -13.62
C ARG A 381 5.21 16.35 -12.80
N LEU A 382 6.31 16.88 -12.27
CA LEU A 382 6.34 18.12 -11.46
C LEU A 382 6.79 19.31 -12.28
#